data_0bc2291420bac688209c63b5b408dcaf
#
_entry.id   0bc2291420bac688209c63b5b408dcaf
#
_cell.length_a   1.000
_cell.length_b   1.000
_cell.length_c   1.000
_cell.angle_alpha   90.00
_cell.angle_beta   90.00
_cell.angle_gamma   90.00
#
_symmetry.space_group_name_H-M   'P 1'
#
loop_
_entity.id
_entity.type
_entity.pdbx_description
1 polymer ?
#
loop_
_entity_poly.entity_id
_entity_poly.type
_entity_poly.pdbx_seq_one_letter_code
_entity_poly.pdbx_strand_id
1 'polypeptide(L)'
;MGNDKQDLLKISKELVSIAASKATVNVPGVNQEKGVKITHGKEGFIIDVYVIADFGVKIPQLAWDIQNSVKEAVTAAANVAVMTVNIHVQGVMMPREGSI
;
A
#
# COMPACT_ATOMS: atom_id res chain seq x y z
N MET A 1 -20.29 -18.18 18.06
CA MET A 1 -20.25 -17.14 18.49
C MET A 1 -18.97 -16.72 18.85
N GLY A 2 -18.28 -16.54 19.40
CA GLY A 2 -17.05 -16.15 19.94
C GLY A 2 -16.01 -15.58 19.04
N ASN A 3 -16.19 -15.54 17.74
CA ASN A 3 -15.16 -15.11 16.86
C ASN A 3 -15.39 -13.76 16.23
N ASP A 4 -16.27 -12.99 16.81
CA ASP A 4 -16.61 -11.70 16.20
C ASP A 4 -15.42 -10.78 16.06
N LYS A 5 -14.52 -10.76 17.04
CA LYS A 5 -13.34 -9.91 16.94
C LYS A 5 -12.41 -10.37 15.86
N GLN A 6 -12.23 -11.68 15.70
CA GLN A 6 -11.34 -12.19 14.66
C GLN A 6 -11.94 -11.92 13.28
N ASP A 7 -13.25 -12.05 13.15
CA ASP A 7 -13.90 -11.80 11.89
C ASP A 7 -13.79 -10.33 11.51
N LEU A 8 -13.96 -9.43 12.48
CA LEU A 8 -13.80 -8.00 12.22
C LEU A 8 -12.37 -7.66 11.83
N LEU A 9 -11.37 -8.27 12.48
CA LEU A 9 -9.99 -8.04 12.10
C LEU A 9 -9.71 -8.53 10.70
N LYS A 10 -10.26 -9.66 10.32
CA LYS A 10 -10.05 -10.19 8.99
C LYS A 10 -10.66 -9.27 7.94
N ILE A 11 -11.87 -8.78 8.17
CA ILE A 11 -12.53 -7.85 7.26
C ILE A 11 -11.72 -6.57 7.15
N SER A 12 -11.22 -6.06 8.27
CA SER A 12 -10.41 -4.85 8.27
C SER A 12 -9.13 -5.04 7.46
N LYS A 13 -8.47 -6.18 7.62
CA LYS A 13 -7.26 -6.46 6.84
C LYS A 13 -7.56 -6.51 5.35
N GLU A 14 -8.68 -7.10 4.96
CA GLU A 14 -9.05 -7.17 3.56
C GLU A 14 -9.31 -5.77 2.99
N LEU A 15 -10.05 -4.95 3.72
CA LEU A 15 -10.31 -3.58 3.29
C LEU A 15 -9.02 -2.77 3.20
N VAL A 16 -8.13 -2.93 4.17
CA VAL A 16 -6.85 -2.24 4.19
C VAL A 16 -6.02 -2.66 2.97
N SER A 17 -5.98 -3.95 2.69
CA SER A 17 -5.20 -4.47 1.57
C SER A 17 -5.72 -3.92 0.24
N ILE A 18 -7.03 -3.93 0.05
CA ILE A 18 -7.63 -3.41 -1.18
C ILE A 18 -7.34 -1.92 -1.33
N ALA A 19 -7.54 -1.15 -0.26
CA ALA A 19 -7.32 0.29 -0.31
C ALA A 19 -5.85 0.61 -0.57
N ALA A 20 -4.94 -0.11 0.07
CA ALA A 20 -3.51 0.11 -0.11
C ALA A 20 -3.08 -0.23 -1.54
N SER A 21 -3.58 -1.32 -2.09
CA SER A 21 -3.24 -1.72 -3.46
C SER A 21 -3.74 -0.68 -4.46
N LYS A 22 -4.99 -0.26 -4.32
CA LYS A 22 -5.55 0.73 -5.24
C LYS A 22 -4.82 2.07 -5.16
N ALA A 23 -4.50 2.50 -3.96
CA ALA A 23 -3.79 3.75 -3.78
C ALA A 23 -2.41 3.69 -4.43
N THR A 24 -1.73 2.56 -4.26
CA THR A 24 -0.38 2.39 -4.79
C THR A 24 -0.35 2.47 -6.31
N VAL A 25 -1.27 1.79 -6.99
CA VAL A 25 -1.25 1.79 -8.45
C VAL A 25 -1.56 3.16 -9.04
N ASN A 26 -2.18 4.03 -8.26
CA ASN A 26 -2.50 5.36 -8.74
C ASN A 26 -1.39 6.39 -8.52
N VAL A 27 -0.32 6.04 -7.86
CA VAL A 27 0.79 6.96 -7.63
C VAL A 27 1.65 7.03 -8.88
N PRO A 28 1.88 8.23 -9.44
CA PRO A 28 2.76 8.35 -10.59
C PRO A 28 4.16 7.86 -10.25
N GLY A 29 4.75 7.09 -11.13
CA GLY A 29 6.08 6.52 -10.91
C GLY A 29 6.05 5.07 -10.48
N VAL A 30 4.90 4.54 -10.12
CA VAL A 30 4.74 3.12 -9.82
C VAL A 30 4.52 2.39 -11.14
N ASN A 31 5.47 1.52 -11.51
CA ASN A 31 5.34 0.75 -12.72
C ASN A 31 4.41 -0.44 -12.50
N GLN A 32 4.62 -1.16 -11.41
CA GLN A 32 3.78 -2.29 -11.06
C GLN A 32 3.67 -2.38 -9.54
N GLU A 33 2.50 -2.72 -9.06
CA GLU A 33 2.32 -3.04 -7.66
C GLU A 33 2.49 -4.56 -7.54
N LYS A 34 3.39 -5.01 -6.70
CA LYS A 34 3.76 -6.42 -6.61
C LYS A 34 3.21 -7.12 -5.38
N GLY A 35 2.42 -6.45 -4.62
CA GLY A 35 1.79 -7.06 -3.46
C GLY A 35 1.78 -6.14 -2.26
N VAL A 36 0.87 -6.43 -1.34
CA VAL A 36 0.73 -5.68 -0.10
C VAL A 36 0.62 -6.70 1.01
N LYS A 37 1.37 -6.51 2.08
CA LYS A 37 1.29 -7.38 3.24
C LYS A 37 0.79 -6.56 4.41
N ILE A 38 -0.21 -7.06 5.10
CA ILE A 38 -0.82 -6.36 6.22
C ILE A 38 -0.55 -7.14 7.50
N THR A 39 -0.01 -6.44 8.51
CA THR A 39 0.24 -7.04 9.81
C THR A 39 -0.43 -6.15 10.86
N HIS A 40 -1.04 -6.75 11.84
CA HIS A 40 -1.70 -6.01 12.92
C HIS A 40 -0.71 -5.81 14.05
N GLY A 41 -0.27 -4.58 14.26
CA GLY A 41 0.66 -4.24 15.34
C GLY A 41 -0.09 -3.74 16.57
N LYS A 42 0.68 -3.40 17.61
CA LYS A 42 0.06 -2.94 18.84
C LYS A 42 -0.66 -1.62 18.69
N GLU A 43 -0.15 -0.73 17.90
CA GLU A 43 -0.70 0.60 17.78
C GLU A 43 -1.37 0.85 16.45
N GLY A 44 -1.56 -0.16 15.66
CA GLY A 44 -2.22 -0.01 14.38
C GLY A 44 -1.67 -0.99 13.37
N PHE A 45 -2.13 -0.87 12.14
CA PHE A 45 -1.69 -1.78 11.10
C PHE A 45 -0.31 -1.39 10.57
N ILE A 46 0.48 -2.40 10.26
CA ILE A 46 1.77 -2.24 9.58
C ILE A 46 1.53 -2.71 8.15
N ILE A 47 1.81 -1.86 7.19
CA ILE A 47 1.52 -2.13 5.80
C ILE A 47 2.83 -2.15 5.03
N ASP A 48 3.14 -3.28 4.41
CA ASP A 48 4.31 -3.41 3.55
C ASP A 48 3.83 -3.44 2.12
N VAL A 49 4.33 -2.54 1.29
CA VAL A 49 3.93 -2.41 -0.10
C VAL A 49 5.14 -2.70 -0.97
N TYR A 50 4.97 -3.60 -1.94
CA TYR A 50 6.05 -4.02 -2.83
C TYR A 50 5.77 -3.52 -4.23
N VAL A 51 6.72 -2.79 -4.81
CA VAL A 51 6.51 -2.15 -6.12
C VAL A 51 7.74 -2.27 -7.00
N ILE A 52 7.49 -2.16 -8.30
CA ILE A 52 8.52 -1.88 -9.29
C ILE A 52 8.33 -0.42 -9.65
N ALA A 53 9.39 0.35 -9.64
CA ALA A 53 9.33 1.77 -9.97
C ALA A 53 9.61 2.00 -11.45
N ASP A 54 9.10 3.11 -11.98
CA ASP A 54 9.48 3.53 -13.33
C ASP A 54 10.95 3.97 -13.32
N PHE A 55 11.68 3.62 -14.37
CA PHE A 55 13.06 4.06 -14.52
C PHE A 55 13.09 5.58 -14.56
N GLY A 56 13.99 6.16 -13.82
CA GLY A 56 14.18 7.60 -13.84
C GLY A 56 13.50 8.36 -12.73
N VAL A 57 12.60 7.71 -11.96
CA VAL A 57 11.96 8.42 -10.86
C VAL A 57 12.90 8.52 -9.67
N LYS A 58 12.70 9.50 -8.84
CA LYS A 58 13.46 9.64 -7.61
C LYS A 58 12.82 8.73 -6.56
N ILE A 59 13.52 7.69 -6.18
CA ILE A 59 12.97 6.65 -5.30
C ILE A 59 12.53 7.21 -3.94
N PRO A 60 13.30 8.08 -3.26
CA PRO A 60 12.81 8.60 -1.98
C PRO A 60 11.50 9.36 -2.10
N GLN A 61 11.34 10.15 -3.16
CA GLN A 61 10.10 10.88 -3.38
C GLN A 61 8.96 9.93 -3.71
N LEU A 62 9.22 8.92 -4.52
CA LEU A 62 8.21 7.93 -4.85
C LEU A 62 7.73 7.21 -3.59
N ALA A 63 8.66 6.78 -2.74
CA ALA A 63 8.31 6.10 -1.49
C ALA A 63 7.45 6.99 -0.61
N TRP A 64 7.80 8.27 -0.50
CA TRP A 64 7.04 9.23 0.29
C TRP A 64 5.61 9.37 -0.27
N ASP A 65 5.51 9.50 -1.58
CA ASP A 65 4.20 9.65 -2.22
C ASP A 65 3.32 8.44 -1.99
N ILE A 66 3.90 7.24 -2.10
CA ILE A 66 3.15 6.01 -1.85
C ILE A 66 2.72 5.94 -0.39
N GLN A 67 3.62 6.24 0.53
CA GLN A 67 3.29 6.20 1.96
C GLN A 67 2.10 7.09 2.28
N ASN A 68 2.12 8.31 1.78
CA ASN A 68 1.04 9.25 2.05
C ASN A 68 -0.28 8.81 1.40
N SER A 69 -0.21 8.35 0.16
CA SER A 69 -1.41 7.90 -0.55
C SER A 69 -2.04 6.70 0.12
N VAL A 70 -1.23 5.74 0.53
CA VAL A 70 -1.71 4.53 1.19
C VAL A 70 -2.32 4.88 2.53
N LYS A 71 -1.63 5.71 3.31
CA LYS A 71 -2.12 6.07 4.64
C LYS A 71 -3.47 6.78 4.55
N GLU A 72 -3.61 7.72 3.63
CA GLU A 72 -4.87 8.43 3.46
C GLU A 72 -5.98 7.50 2.99
N ALA A 73 -5.68 6.65 2.02
CA ALA A 73 -6.69 5.76 1.46
C ALA A 73 -7.17 4.73 2.48
N VAL A 74 -6.26 4.18 3.25
CA VAL A 74 -6.59 3.18 4.26
C VAL A 74 -7.41 3.80 5.37
N THR A 75 -7.01 4.97 5.84
CA THR A 75 -7.75 5.67 6.89
C THR A 75 -9.17 5.99 6.43
N ALA A 76 -9.32 6.45 5.19
CA ALA A 76 -10.63 6.78 4.66
C ALA A 76 -11.51 5.54 4.44
N ALA A 77 -10.92 4.45 3.97
CA ALA A 77 -11.71 3.28 3.62
C ALA A 77 -12.07 2.40 4.81
N ALA A 78 -11.16 2.25 5.74
CA ALA A 78 -11.34 1.31 6.84
C ALA A 78 -11.43 1.98 8.21
N ASN A 79 -11.12 3.26 8.29
CA ASN A 79 -11.14 4.01 9.55
C ASN A 79 -10.34 3.31 10.63
N VAL A 80 -9.14 2.87 10.31
CA VAL A 80 -8.27 2.17 11.24
C VAL A 80 -6.98 2.95 11.43
N ALA A 81 -6.31 2.71 12.53
CA ALA A 81 -5.02 3.32 12.78
C ALA A 81 -3.95 2.62 11.95
N VAL A 82 -3.07 3.41 11.35
CA VAL A 82 -1.94 2.88 10.58
C VAL A 82 -0.68 3.26 11.35
N MET A 83 0.07 2.24 11.79
CA MET A 83 1.28 2.48 12.53
C MET A 83 2.43 2.85 11.61
N THR A 84 2.60 2.17 10.52
CA THR A 84 3.65 2.48 9.58
C THR A 84 3.33 1.87 8.21
N VAL A 85 3.87 2.50 7.17
CA VAL A 85 3.79 1.98 5.81
C VAL A 85 5.22 1.88 5.30
N ASN A 86 5.65 0.66 4.99
CA ASN A 86 6.99 0.40 4.48
C ASN A 86 6.91 0.14 2.99
N ILE A 87 7.71 0.83 2.21
CA ILE A 87 7.72 0.68 0.76
C ILE A 87 8.97 -0.08 0.35
N HIS A 88 8.77 -1.19 -0.36
CA HIS A 88 9.85 -2.04 -0.81
C HIS A 88 9.94 -1.94 -2.33
N VAL A 89 10.91 -1.21 -2.84
CA VAL A 89 11.12 -1.07 -4.27
C VAL A 89 11.98 -2.24 -4.70
N GLN A 90 11.39 -3.13 -5.48
CA GLN A 90 12.07 -4.36 -5.85
C GLN A 90 12.82 -4.25 -7.16
N GLY A 91 12.66 -3.20 -7.89
CA GLY A 91 13.37 -3.00 -9.14
C GLY A 91 12.82 -1.79 -9.86
N VAL A 92 13.40 -1.50 -11.01
CA VAL A 92 12.94 -0.42 -11.88
C VAL A 92 12.76 -0.98 -13.28
N MET A 93 11.80 -0.44 -14.01
CA MET A 93 11.53 -0.85 -15.38
C MET A 93 11.16 0.38 -16.18
N MET A 94 11.34 0.28 -17.49
CA MET A 94 10.92 1.36 -18.37
C MET A 94 9.43 1.59 -18.20
N PRO A 95 8.98 2.84 -18.23
CA PRO A 95 7.56 3.11 -18.09
C PRO A 95 6.75 2.37 -19.15
N ARG A 96 5.52 1.95 -18.70
CA ARG A 96 4.72 1.28 -19.63
C ARG A 96 4.30 2.16 -20.73
N GLU A 97 4.25 1.57 -21.94
CA GLU A 97 4.15 2.34 -22.99
C GLU A 97 2.90 2.62 -23.44
N GLY A 98 2.15 2.73 -23.31
CA GLY A 98 0.94 2.93 -23.81
C GLY A 98 0.80 4.03 -24.65
N SER A 99 1.65 4.83 -24.56
CA SER A 99 1.45 6.10 -25.15
C SER A 99 1.96 6.23 -26.53
N ILE A 100 2.48 5.30 -27.08
CA ILE A 100 3.00 5.51 -28.41
C ILE A 100 2.07 5.21 -29.51
#